data_41dd6a29d53fccfe9575888fac3098ef
#
_entry.id   41dd6a29d53fccfe9575888fac3098ef
#
_cell.length_a   1.000
_cell.length_b   1.000
_cell.length_c   1.000
_cell.angle_alpha   90.00
_cell.angle_beta   90.00
_cell.angle_gamma   90.00
#
_symmetry.space_group_name_H-M   'P 1'
#
loop_
_entity.id
_entity.type
_entity.pdbx_description
1 polymer ?
#
loop_
_entity_poly.entity_id
_entity_poly.type
_entity_poly.pdbx_seq_one_letter_code
_entity_poly.pdbx_strand_id
1 'polypeptide(L)'
;MNLLELSEQEIIRRNSMEQLRQMGIEPYPAAEYVANAFSKEIKETFKDDAEPRPVSIAGRIMSRRIMGKASFMELQDSEGRIQVYISRDDICPDENKDTYNVVFKKLLDIGDFVGIKGFVFRTQMGEISVHAQELTVLSKSLRPLPVVKYKDGVAYDGFNDPELRYRQRYVDLVVNDGVKDIFMKRAAIIKSMRPALDEAGYTEVETPILQSIAGGAS
;
A
#
# COMPACT_ATOMS: atom_id res chain seq x y z
N MET A 1 0.60 -15.13 21.98
CA MET A 1 1.84 -14.66 21.35
C MET A 1 2.73 -14.14 22.46
N ASN A 2 3.91 -14.70 22.62
CA ASN A 2 4.79 -14.35 23.73
C ASN A 2 5.45 -13.00 23.41
N LEU A 3 5.21 -11.96 24.23
CA LEU A 3 5.76 -10.62 24.03
C LEU A 3 7.30 -10.59 24.06
N LEU A 4 7.92 -11.61 24.68
CA LEU A 4 9.37 -11.74 24.77
C LEU A 4 10.07 -12.12 23.45
N GLU A 5 9.30 -12.49 22.43
CA GLU A 5 9.81 -12.88 21.09
C GLU A 5 9.67 -11.75 20.05
N LEU A 6 9.11 -10.59 20.44
CA LEU A 6 8.90 -9.47 19.52
C LEU A 6 10.12 -8.58 19.44
N SER A 7 10.44 -8.10 18.26
CA SER A 7 11.45 -7.08 18.06
C SER A 7 11.00 -5.74 18.68
N GLU A 8 11.96 -4.88 19.00
CA GLU A 8 11.68 -3.54 19.54
C GLU A 8 10.70 -2.76 18.64
N GLN A 9 10.88 -2.81 17.33
CA GLN A 9 9.99 -2.14 16.36
C GLN A 9 8.57 -2.71 16.39
N GLU A 10 8.40 -4.00 16.60
CA GLU A 10 7.08 -4.62 16.72
C GLU A 10 6.38 -4.20 18.01
N ILE A 11 7.13 -3.98 19.09
CA ILE A 11 6.59 -3.48 20.36
C ILE A 11 6.15 -2.02 20.20
N ILE A 12 7.00 -1.17 19.61
CA ILE A 12 6.69 0.24 19.36
C ILE A 12 5.41 0.38 18.53
N ARG A 13 5.25 -0.39 17.45
CA ARG A 13 4.08 -0.36 16.58
C ARG A 13 2.79 -0.79 17.29
N ARG A 14 2.88 -1.77 18.20
CA ARG A 14 1.73 -2.17 19.03
C ARG A 14 1.36 -1.09 20.02
N ASN A 15 2.34 -0.43 20.63
CA ASN A 15 2.09 0.71 21.50
C ASN A 15 1.45 1.87 20.73
N SER A 16 1.89 2.15 19.51
CA SER A 16 1.27 3.15 18.63
C SER A 16 -0.18 2.76 18.29
N MET A 17 -0.46 1.48 18.06
CA MET A 17 -1.82 0.98 17.83
C MET A 17 -2.73 1.23 19.05
N GLU A 18 -2.26 0.94 20.26
CA GLU A 18 -3.04 1.19 21.47
C GLU A 18 -3.26 2.69 21.73
N GLN A 19 -2.26 3.53 21.42
CA GLN A 19 -2.42 4.98 21.51
C GLN A 19 -3.47 5.51 20.52
N LEU A 20 -3.53 4.98 19.28
CA LEU A 20 -4.59 5.32 18.34
C LEU A 20 -5.97 5.00 18.92
N ARG A 21 -6.16 3.83 19.54
CA ARG A 21 -7.42 3.45 20.21
C ARG A 21 -7.77 4.38 21.37
N GLN A 22 -6.80 4.76 22.18
CA GLN A 22 -6.99 5.73 23.28
C GLN A 22 -7.43 7.11 22.78
N MET A 23 -7.02 7.49 21.56
CA MET A 23 -7.47 8.70 20.89
C MET A 23 -8.84 8.54 20.19
N GLY A 24 -9.49 7.38 20.30
CA GLY A 24 -10.75 7.09 19.63
C GLY A 24 -10.63 6.77 18.13
N ILE A 25 -9.41 6.49 17.67
CA ILE A 25 -9.14 6.12 16.28
C ILE A 25 -8.98 4.60 16.21
N GLU A 26 -9.94 3.93 15.53
CA GLU A 26 -9.85 2.48 15.31
C GLU A 26 -8.77 2.18 14.26
N PRO A 27 -7.69 1.45 14.62
CA PRO A 27 -6.61 1.15 13.68
C PRO A 27 -6.98 0.14 12.59
N TYR A 28 -8.14 -0.53 12.71
CA TYR A 28 -8.68 -1.49 11.73
C TYR A 28 -10.18 -1.27 11.56
N PRO A 29 -10.59 -0.11 11.02
CA PRO A 29 -12.02 0.19 10.88
C PRO A 29 -12.73 -0.82 9.99
N ALA A 30 -13.91 -1.26 10.40
CA ALA A 30 -14.75 -2.16 9.60
C ALA A 30 -15.50 -1.42 8.47
N ALA A 31 -15.57 -0.08 8.54
CA ALA A 31 -16.22 0.72 7.51
C ALA A 31 -15.39 0.71 6.21
N GLU A 32 -16.10 0.63 5.09
CA GLU A 32 -15.49 0.77 3.77
C GLU A 32 -14.96 2.19 3.56
N TYR A 33 -13.75 2.29 3.05
CA TYR A 33 -13.18 3.55 2.57
C TYR A 33 -13.30 3.61 1.05
N VAL A 34 -14.11 4.53 0.55
CA VAL A 34 -14.36 4.67 -0.88
C VAL A 34 -13.25 5.50 -1.53
N ALA A 35 -12.34 4.82 -2.25
CA ALA A 35 -11.39 5.47 -3.16
C ALA A 35 -12.06 5.68 -4.53
N ASN A 36 -11.87 6.87 -5.12
CA ASN A 36 -12.43 7.23 -6.42
C ASN A 36 -11.36 7.46 -7.50
N ALA A 37 -10.08 7.33 -7.15
CA ALA A 37 -8.97 7.52 -8.06
C ALA A 37 -7.78 6.66 -7.66
N PHE A 38 -6.91 6.34 -8.63
CA PHE A 38 -5.70 5.55 -8.44
C PHE A 38 -4.48 6.30 -8.97
N SER A 39 -3.32 5.95 -8.44
CA SER A 39 -2.04 6.62 -8.70
C SER A 39 -1.69 6.75 -10.17
N LYS A 40 -1.90 5.68 -10.95
CA LYS A 40 -1.60 5.66 -12.40
C LYS A 40 -2.56 6.56 -13.17
N GLU A 41 -3.85 6.40 -12.94
CA GLU A 41 -4.90 7.19 -13.59
C GLU A 41 -4.71 8.69 -13.31
N ILE A 42 -4.42 9.07 -12.06
CA ILE A 42 -4.13 10.45 -11.68
C ILE A 42 -2.95 11.02 -12.49
N LYS A 43 -1.84 10.27 -12.58
CA LYS A 43 -0.64 10.71 -13.30
C LYS A 43 -0.86 10.83 -14.81
N GLU A 44 -1.64 9.92 -15.40
CA GLU A 44 -1.95 9.90 -16.84
C GLU A 44 -2.96 10.98 -17.27
N THR A 45 -3.88 11.34 -16.38
CA THR A 45 -4.97 12.28 -16.71
C THR A 45 -4.71 13.72 -16.24
N PHE A 46 -3.64 13.96 -15.50
CA PHE A 46 -3.32 15.29 -14.97
C PHE A 46 -3.06 16.31 -16.07
N LYS A 47 -3.62 17.52 -15.89
CA LYS A 47 -3.40 18.69 -16.76
C LYS A 47 -3.10 19.89 -15.89
N ASP A 48 -2.03 20.62 -16.22
CA ASP A 48 -1.59 21.77 -15.44
C ASP A 48 -2.59 22.95 -15.46
N ASP A 49 -3.31 23.10 -16.57
CA ASP A 49 -4.25 24.21 -16.78
C ASP A 49 -5.69 23.89 -16.33
N ALA A 50 -5.93 22.70 -15.75
CA ALA A 50 -7.24 22.31 -15.26
C ALA A 50 -7.47 22.79 -13.81
N GLU A 51 -8.74 22.95 -13.44
CA GLU A 51 -9.10 23.15 -12.04
C GLU A 51 -8.62 21.99 -11.16
N PRO A 52 -8.21 22.24 -9.90
CA PRO A 52 -7.77 21.18 -9.00
C PRO A 52 -8.85 20.11 -8.84
N ARG A 53 -8.52 18.90 -9.31
CA ARG A 53 -9.43 17.73 -9.25
C ARG A 53 -9.48 17.18 -7.83
N PRO A 54 -10.64 17.16 -7.15
CA PRO A 54 -10.79 16.49 -5.87
C PRO A 54 -10.70 14.97 -6.04
N VAL A 55 -9.95 14.34 -5.14
CA VAL A 55 -9.74 12.88 -5.16
C VAL A 55 -9.81 12.30 -3.75
N SER A 56 -10.24 11.04 -3.69
CA SER A 56 -10.15 10.16 -2.52
C SER A 56 -9.29 8.96 -2.91
N ILE A 57 -8.13 8.83 -2.33
CA ILE A 57 -7.18 7.75 -2.59
C ILE A 57 -6.90 6.95 -1.32
N ALA A 58 -6.56 5.68 -1.48
CA ALA A 58 -6.13 4.83 -0.38
C ALA A 58 -4.87 4.05 -0.78
N GLY A 59 -3.94 3.89 0.16
CA GLY A 59 -2.72 3.16 -0.14
C GLY A 59 -1.86 2.89 1.08
N ARG A 60 -0.81 2.12 0.86
CA ARG A 60 0.20 1.80 1.85
C ARG A 60 1.28 2.88 1.87
N ILE A 61 1.64 3.35 3.06
CA ILE A 61 2.77 4.27 3.24
C ILE A 61 4.07 3.52 2.94
N MET A 62 4.78 3.94 1.89
CA MET A 62 6.07 3.36 1.50
C MET A 62 7.26 4.21 1.94
N SER A 63 7.09 5.52 1.99
CA SER A 63 8.07 6.44 2.53
C SER A 63 7.37 7.67 3.14
N ARG A 64 8.07 8.35 4.04
CA ARG A 64 7.62 9.66 4.54
C ARG A 64 8.81 10.55 4.89
N ARG A 65 8.64 11.82 4.61
CA ARG A 65 9.61 12.86 4.88
C ARG A 65 8.95 14.01 5.63
N ILE A 66 9.26 14.13 6.91
CA ILE A 66 8.68 15.13 7.81
C ILE A 66 9.55 16.37 7.80
N MET A 67 8.97 17.54 7.47
CA MET A 67 9.65 18.82 7.38
C MET A 67 8.86 19.91 8.16
N GLY A 68 8.89 19.81 9.48
CA GLY A 68 8.23 20.79 10.35
C GLY A 68 6.70 20.74 10.27
N LYS A 69 6.08 21.77 9.66
CA LYS A 69 4.61 21.91 9.48
C LYS A 69 4.11 21.28 8.18
N ALA A 70 5.00 20.97 7.25
CA ALA A 70 4.70 20.31 6.00
C ALA A 70 5.46 18.99 5.93
N SER A 71 4.92 18.03 5.18
CA SER A 71 5.50 16.72 5.00
C SER A 71 5.14 16.15 3.64
N PHE A 72 5.94 15.21 3.19
CA PHE A 72 5.62 14.37 2.04
C PHE A 72 5.56 12.92 2.49
N MET A 73 4.66 12.16 1.90
CA MET A 73 4.68 10.71 1.96
C MET A 73 4.42 10.12 0.58
N GLU A 74 4.87 8.90 0.37
CA GLU A 74 4.58 8.13 -0.82
C GLU A 74 3.58 7.04 -0.47
N LEU A 75 2.46 7.00 -1.18
CA LEU A 75 1.46 5.95 -1.08
C LEU A 75 1.57 4.99 -2.26
N GLN A 76 1.52 3.70 -1.96
CA GLN A 76 1.40 2.63 -2.96
C GLN A 76 -0.01 2.09 -2.93
N ASP A 77 -0.68 2.14 -4.08
CA ASP A 77 -1.99 1.54 -4.33
C ASP A 77 -1.89 0.29 -5.23
N SER A 78 -3.01 -0.13 -5.81
CA SER A 78 -3.05 -1.30 -6.72
C SER A 78 -2.37 -1.03 -8.07
N GLU A 79 -2.23 0.22 -8.50
CA GLU A 79 -1.75 0.60 -9.84
C GLU A 79 -0.35 1.21 -9.83
N GLY A 80 0.13 1.69 -8.68
CA GLY A 80 1.46 2.26 -8.59
C GLY A 80 1.70 3.04 -7.31
N ARG A 81 2.48 4.11 -7.42
CA ARG A 81 2.83 4.99 -6.31
C ARG A 81 2.51 6.43 -6.63
N ILE A 82 2.09 7.19 -5.64
CA ILE A 82 1.82 8.61 -5.75
C ILE A 82 2.34 9.35 -4.53
N GLN A 83 2.89 10.53 -4.75
CA GLN A 83 3.31 11.43 -3.69
C GLN A 83 2.08 12.14 -3.09
N VAL A 84 2.07 12.26 -1.78
CA VAL A 84 1.07 13.05 -1.04
C VAL A 84 1.79 14.14 -0.26
N TYR A 85 1.38 15.37 -0.47
CA TYR A 85 1.77 16.52 0.33
C TYR A 85 0.79 16.69 1.49
N ILE A 86 1.32 16.83 2.70
CA ILE A 86 0.55 16.95 3.92
C ILE A 86 0.99 18.22 4.64
N SER A 87 0.11 19.20 4.73
CA SER A 87 0.28 20.37 5.55
C SER A 87 -0.50 20.21 6.85
N ARG A 88 0.12 20.58 7.97
CA ARG A 88 -0.50 20.50 9.29
C ARG A 88 -1.79 21.29 9.37
N ASP A 89 -1.78 22.47 8.81
CA ASP A 89 -2.88 23.41 8.96
C ASP A 89 -4.04 23.07 8.00
N ASP A 90 -3.76 22.35 6.91
CA ASP A 90 -4.77 21.89 5.95
C ASP A 90 -5.50 20.63 6.44
N ILE A 91 -4.79 19.64 7.00
CA ILE A 91 -5.44 18.44 7.55
C ILE A 91 -5.99 18.63 8.97
N CYS A 92 -5.64 19.74 9.62
CA CYS A 92 -6.12 20.11 10.95
C CYS A 92 -6.54 21.58 10.93
N PRO A 93 -7.70 21.94 10.34
CA PRO A 93 -8.14 23.34 10.26
C PRO A 93 -8.44 23.95 11.63
N ASP A 94 -8.87 23.12 12.58
CA ASP A 94 -9.19 23.53 13.95
C ASP A 94 -7.93 23.76 14.80
N GLU A 95 -8.13 24.22 16.06
CA GLU A 95 -7.05 24.41 17.03
C GLU A 95 -6.33 23.10 17.39
N ASN A 96 -7.05 21.97 17.38
CA ASN A 96 -6.46 20.66 17.61
C ASN A 96 -5.63 20.21 16.41
N LYS A 97 -4.32 20.09 16.61
CA LYS A 97 -3.36 19.64 15.60
C LYS A 97 -2.89 18.20 15.82
N ASP A 98 -3.64 17.39 16.56
CA ASP A 98 -3.23 16.02 16.93
C ASP A 98 -3.18 15.06 15.74
N THR A 99 -4.06 15.21 14.75
CA THR A 99 -4.00 14.40 13.53
C THR A 99 -2.64 14.50 12.83
N TYR A 100 -2.05 15.70 12.80
CA TYR A 100 -0.72 15.89 12.22
C TYR A 100 0.40 15.60 13.22
N ASN A 101 0.37 16.22 14.42
CA ASN A 101 1.49 16.20 15.35
C ASN A 101 1.66 14.85 16.07
N VAL A 102 0.56 14.14 16.30
CA VAL A 102 0.54 12.87 17.02
C VAL A 102 0.30 11.73 16.03
N VAL A 103 -0.87 11.68 15.37
CA VAL A 103 -1.23 10.54 14.53
C VAL A 103 -0.23 10.40 13.38
N PHE A 104 -0.13 11.40 12.52
CA PHE A 104 0.74 11.30 11.33
C PHE A 104 2.23 11.22 11.68
N LYS A 105 2.73 12.07 12.59
CA LYS A 105 4.16 12.13 12.89
C LYS A 105 4.68 10.99 13.75
N LYS A 106 3.89 10.54 14.75
CA LYS A 106 4.38 9.66 15.80
C LYS A 106 3.78 8.25 15.76
N LEU A 107 2.50 8.12 15.38
CA LEU A 107 1.77 6.86 15.50
C LEU A 107 1.67 6.08 14.18
N LEU A 108 1.74 6.78 13.03
CA LEU A 108 1.81 6.11 11.74
C LEU A 108 3.24 5.71 11.39
N ASP A 109 3.36 4.56 10.74
CA ASP A 109 4.62 3.97 10.31
C ASP A 109 4.61 3.62 8.82
N ILE A 110 5.81 3.38 8.25
CA ILE A 110 5.94 2.76 6.93
C ILE A 110 5.28 1.38 6.98
N GLY A 111 4.42 1.12 5.99
CA GLY A 111 3.62 -0.10 5.92
C GLY A 111 2.16 0.06 6.34
N ASP A 112 1.80 1.13 7.06
CA ASP A 112 0.42 1.42 7.41
C ASP A 112 -0.40 1.77 6.16
N PHE A 113 -1.71 1.45 6.17
CA PHE A 113 -2.64 1.92 5.17
C PHE A 113 -3.37 3.16 5.65
N VAL A 114 -3.46 4.14 4.76
CA VAL A 114 -4.20 5.37 5.00
C VAL A 114 -5.08 5.71 3.81
N GLY A 115 -6.18 6.39 4.10
CA GLY A 115 -7.01 7.07 3.13
C GLY A 115 -6.73 8.57 3.16
N ILE A 116 -6.68 9.19 1.99
CA ILE A 116 -6.44 10.61 1.80
C ILE A 116 -7.53 11.19 0.93
N LYS A 117 -8.21 12.21 1.42
CA LYS A 117 -9.02 13.10 0.58
C LYS A 117 -8.29 14.40 0.37
N GLY A 118 -8.37 14.94 -0.83
CA GLY A 118 -7.69 16.16 -1.20
C GLY A 118 -7.85 16.46 -2.68
N PHE A 119 -6.88 17.15 -3.27
CA PHE A 119 -6.90 17.49 -4.69
C PHE A 119 -5.54 17.24 -5.34
N VAL A 120 -5.56 16.98 -6.63
CA VAL A 120 -4.35 16.76 -7.42
C VAL A 120 -3.70 18.08 -7.79
N PHE A 121 -2.38 18.16 -7.66
CA PHE A 121 -1.58 19.32 -8.05
C PHE A 121 -0.18 18.89 -8.50
N ARG A 122 0.55 19.81 -9.12
CA ARG A 122 1.97 19.64 -9.42
C ARG A 122 2.82 20.42 -8.41
N THR A 123 3.80 19.75 -7.83
CA THR A 123 4.77 20.39 -6.94
C THR A 123 5.72 21.32 -7.73
N GLN A 124 6.39 22.23 -7.04
CA GLN A 124 7.43 23.08 -7.66
C GLN A 124 8.56 22.31 -8.35
N MET A 125 8.81 21.07 -7.91
CA MET A 125 9.81 20.17 -8.52
C MET A 125 9.24 19.34 -9.69
N GLY A 126 7.98 19.59 -10.08
CA GLY A 126 7.34 18.94 -11.23
C GLY A 126 6.65 17.61 -10.93
N GLU A 127 6.66 17.09 -9.68
CA GLU A 127 6.01 15.84 -9.34
C GLU A 127 4.50 16.01 -9.17
N ILE A 128 3.71 15.15 -9.85
CA ILE A 128 2.25 15.11 -9.69
C ILE A 128 1.95 14.47 -8.34
N SER A 129 1.21 15.19 -7.51
CA SER A 129 0.99 14.84 -6.11
C SER A 129 -0.46 15.11 -5.69
N VAL A 130 -0.87 14.53 -4.58
CA VAL A 130 -2.15 14.84 -3.93
C VAL A 130 -1.89 15.74 -2.73
N HIS A 131 -2.54 16.89 -2.68
CA HIS A 131 -2.56 17.79 -1.52
C HIS A 131 -3.64 17.29 -0.56
N ALA A 132 -3.21 16.76 0.58
CA ALA A 132 -4.12 16.20 1.56
C ALA A 132 -4.91 17.26 2.32
N GLN A 133 -6.21 17.06 2.44
CA GLN A 133 -7.13 17.83 3.29
C GLN A 133 -7.70 16.99 4.43
N GLU A 134 -7.85 15.66 4.22
CA GLU A 134 -8.24 14.71 5.26
C GLU A 134 -7.31 13.50 5.23
N LEU A 135 -7.01 12.96 6.42
CA LEU A 135 -6.23 11.74 6.60
C LEU A 135 -7.01 10.77 7.49
N THR A 136 -7.22 9.56 7.02
CA THR A 136 -7.91 8.49 7.73
C THR A 136 -6.99 7.28 7.88
N VAL A 137 -6.88 6.71 9.08
CA VAL A 137 -6.17 5.45 9.31
C VAL A 137 -7.05 4.29 8.87
N LEU A 138 -6.52 3.41 8.02
CA LEU A 138 -7.26 2.26 7.48
C LEU A 138 -6.73 0.92 7.99
N SER A 139 -5.42 0.81 8.17
CA SER A 139 -4.83 -0.42 8.74
C SER A 139 -3.44 -0.15 9.29
N LYS A 140 -3.20 -0.56 10.53
CA LYS A 140 -1.88 -0.47 11.19
C LYS A 140 -1.02 -1.69 10.87
N SER A 141 0.18 -1.46 10.36
CA SER A 141 1.17 -2.51 10.14
C SER A 141 1.94 -2.80 11.41
N LEU A 142 1.79 -4.00 11.97
CA LEU A 142 2.44 -4.40 13.23
C LEU A 142 3.85 -4.95 13.04
N ARG A 143 4.24 -5.27 11.81
CA ARG A 143 5.60 -5.69 11.45
C ARG A 143 6.23 -4.67 10.51
N PRO A 144 7.50 -4.30 10.73
CA PRO A 144 8.20 -3.42 9.81
C PRO A 144 8.36 -4.10 8.44
N LEU A 145 8.21 -3.33 7.37
CA LEU A 145 8.60 -3.77 6.03
C LEU A 145 10.13 -3.67 5.90
N PRO A 146 10.79 -4.63 5.21
CA PRO A 146 12.17 -4.47 4.82
C PRO A 146 12.28 -3.29 3.85
N VAL A 147 13.00 -2.25 4.25
CA VAL A 147 13.23 -1.06 3.43
C VAL A 147 14.68 -1.06 3.00
N VAL A 148 14.89 -1.02 1.70
CA VAL A 148 16.24 -0.90 1.14
C VAL A 148 16.85 0.42 1.57
N LYS A 149 18.00 0.36 2.22
CA LYS A 149 18.81 1.52 2.59
C LYS A 149 19.95 1.65 1.58
N TYR A 150 20.20 2.85 1.14
CA TYR A 150 21.34 3.15 0.28
C TYR A 150 22.41 3.89 1.10
N LYS A 151 23.63 3.38 1.05
CA LYS A 151 24.80 4.05 1.60
C LYS A 151 25.92 3.94 0.57
N ASP A 152 26.49 5.08 0.19
CA ASP A 152 27.56 5.17 -0.81
C ASP A 152 27.24 4.48 -2.16
N GLY A 153 25.96 4.56 -2.59
CA GLY A 153 25.48 3.92 -3.82
C GLY A 153 25.24 2.41 -3.73
N VAL A 154 25.48 1.80 -2.56
CA VAL A 154 25.24 0.38 -2.30
C VAL A 154 23.91 0.20 -1.58
N ALA A 155 23.08 -0.73 -2.08
CA ALA A 155 21.82 -1.09 -1.45
C ALA A 155 22.06 -2.09 -0.29
N TYR A 156 21.57 -1.76 0.88
CA TYR A 156 21.59 -2.61 2.08
C TYR A 156 20.16 -2.96 2.51
N ASP A 157 20.03 -4.04 3.24
CA ASP A 157 18.75 -4.53 3.79
C ASP A 157 17.67 -4.83 2.72
N GLY A 158 18.08 -5.05 1.47
CA GLY A 158 17.17 -5.47 0.40
C GLY A 158 16.57 -6.84 0.68
N PHE A 159 15.28 -7.02 0.38
CA PHE A 159 14.59 -8.30 0.50
C PHE A 159 14.93 -9.19 -0.72
N ASN A 160 16.19 -9.67 -0.80
CA ASN A 160 16.77 -10.30 -1.97
C ASN A 160 17.00 -11.81 -1.80
N ASP A 161 17.00 -12.34 -0.57
CA ASP A 161 17.19 -13.76 -0.33
C ASP A 161 16.08 -14.59 -0.97
N PRO A 162 16.39 -15.55 -1.89
CA PRO A 162 15.38 -16.30 -2.62
C PRO A 162 14.44 -17.09 -1.71
N GLU A 163 14.96 -17.72 -0.64
CA GLU A 163 14.14 -18.50 0.26
C GLU A 163 13.16 -17.64 1.05
N LEU A 164 13.62 -16.50 1.59
CA LEU A 164 12.76 -15.54 2.27
C LEU A 164 11.69 -15.00 1.32
N ARG A 165 12.03 -14.69 0.07
CA ARG A 165 11.06 -14.23 -0.94
C ARG A 165 9.99 -15.28 -1.25
N TYR A 166 10.35 -16.56 -1.26
CA TYR A 166 9.38 -17.65 -1.44
C TYR A 166 8.51 -17.84 -0.19
N ARG A 167 9.10 -17.79 1.01
CA ARG A 167 8.38 -17.97 2.26
C ARG A 167 7.48 -16.79 2.61
N GLN A 168 7.89 -15.58 2.26
CA GLN A 168 7.16 -14.33 2.54
C GLN A 168 6.78 -13.62 1.23
N ARG A 169 6.11 -14.34 0.33
CA ARG A 169 5.70 -13.82 -0.97
C ARG A 169 4.88 -12.53 -0.88
N TYR A 170 4.08 -12.38 0.16
CA TYR A 170 3.30 -11.17 0.42
C TYR A 170 4.18 -9.94 0.68
N VAL A 171 5.36 -10.10 1.30
CA VAL A 171 6.34 -9.02 1.46
C VAL A 171 7.02 -8.73 0.13
N ASP A 172 7.47 -9.77 -0.57
CA ASP A 172 8.13 -9.66 -1.88
C ASP A 172 7.28 -8.87 -2.89
N LEU A 173 5.97 -9.12 -2.92
CA LEU A 173 5.02 -8.38 -3.76
C LEU A 173 4.86 -6.89 -3.41
N VAL A 174 5.16 -6.51 -2.17
CA VAL A 174 5.06 -5.13 -1.69
C VAL A 174 6.34 -4.34 -1.95
N VAL A 175 7.50 -4.96 -1.67
CA VAL A 175 8.78 -4.24 -1.60
C VAL A 175 9.65 -4.36 -2.84
N ASN A 176 9.46 -5.42 -3.65
CA ASN A 176 10.25 -5.64 -4.87
C ASN A 176 9.44 -5.27 -6.11
N ASP A 177 9.91 -4.27 -6.83
CA ASP A 177 9.30 -3.83 -8.09
C ASP A 177 9.34 -4.95 -9.15
N GLY A 178 8.31 -5.01 -10.00
CA GLY A 178 8.19 -5.97 -11.09
C GLY A 178 7.73 -7.38 -10.69
N VAL A 179 7.78 -7.77 -9.40
CA VAL A 179 7.34 -9.10 -8.94
C VAL A 179 5.84 -9.27 -9.17
N LYS A 180 5.03 -8.26 -8.85
CA LYS A 180 3.58 -8.27 -9.09
C LYS A 180 3.25 -8.51 -10.56
N ASP A 181 3.99 -7.90 -11.49
CA ASP A 181 3.75 -8.00 -12.93
C ASP A 181 3.93 -9.45 -13.45
N ILE A 182 4.88 -10.19 -12.89
CA ILE A 182 5.08 -11.61 -13.21
C ILE A 182 3.83 -12.42 -12.85
N PHE A 183 3.28 -12.20 -11.65
CA PHE A 183 2.07 -12.89 -11.21
C PHE A 183 0.82 -12.47 -11.98
N MET A 184 0.71 -11.18 -12.33
CA MET A 184 -0.37 -10.69 -13.18
C MET A 184 -0.31 -11.29 -14.59
N LYS A 185 0.88 -11.40 -15.20
CA LYS A 185 1.08 -12.09 -16.49
C LYS A 185 0.71 -13.56 -16.39
N ARG A 186 1.15 -14.26 -15.34
CA ARG A 186 0.77 -15.66 -15.11
C ARG A 186 -0.75 -15.83 -15.00
N ALA A 187 -1.41 -14.97 -14.22
CA ALA A 187 -2.86 -15.00 -14.09
C ALA A 187 -3.58 -14.75 -15.44
N ALA A 188 -3.07 -13.82 -16.25
CA ALA A 188 -3.60 -13.54 -17.57
C ALA A 188 -3.45 -14.74 -18.53
N ILE A 189 -2.31 -15.41 -18.51
CA ILE A 189 -2.08 -16.64 -19.31
C ILE A 189 -3.10 -17.73 -18.91
N ILE A 190 -3.25 -18.01 -17.62
CA ILE A 190 -4.19 -19.02 -17.15
C ILE A 190 -5.64 -18.63 -17.54
N LYS A 191 -6.00 -17.33 -17.37
CA LYS A 191 -7.32 -16.81 -17.74
C LYS A 191 -7.63 -16.96 -19.23
N SER A 192 -6.62 -16.86 -20.11
CA SER A 192 -6.82 -16.97 -21.56
C SER A 192 -7.03 -18.41 -22.06
N MET A 193 -6.71 -19.43 -21.24
CA MET A 193 -6.82 -20.84 -21.66
C MET A 193 -8.29 -21.27 -21.89
N ARG A 194 -9.19 -20.93 -20.97
CA ARG A 194 -10.61 -21.29 -21.10
C ARG A 194 -11.26 -20.69 -22.35
N PRO A 195 -11.22 -19.36 -22.55
CA PRO A 195 -11.77 -18.78 -23.78
C PRO A 195 -11.18 -19.37 -25.07
N ALA A 196 -9.89 -19.67 -25.10
CA ALA A 196 -9.25 -20.25 -26.27
C ALA A 196 -9.76 -21.65 -26.58
N LEU A 197 -10.06 -22.48 -25.57
CA LEU A 197 -10.63 -23.79 -25.74
C LEU A 197 -12.14 -23.68 -26.15
N ASP A 198 -12.88 -22.77 -25.53
CA ASP A 198 -14.29 -22.52 -25.87
C ASP A 198 -14.43 -22.07 -27.33
N GLU A 199 -13.58 -21.14 -27.78
CA GLU A 199 -13.54 -20.69 -29.19
C GLU A 199 -13.17 -21.81 -30.16
N ALA A 200 -12.37 -22.77 -29.71
CA ALA A 200 -12.01 -23.96 -30.49
C ALA A 200 -13.11 -25.05 -30.48
N GLY A 201 -14.25 -24.81 -29.81
CA GLY A 201 -15.37 -25.73 -29.75
C GLY A 201 -15.30 -26.83 -28.70
N TYR A 202 -14.37 -26.71 -27.74
CA TYR A 202 -14.30 -27.62 -26.61
C TYR A 202 -15.31 -27.22 -25.52
N THR A 203 -15.82 -28.21 -24.80
CA THR A 203 -16.69 -28.00 -23.65
C THR A 203 -15.95 -28.34 -22.37
N GLU A 204 -15.92 -27.40 -21.41
CA GLU A 204 -15.36 -27.68 -20.07
C GLU A 204 -16.28 -28.63 -19.30
N VAL A 205 -15.70 -29.68 -18.73
CA VAL A 205 -16.42 -30.68 -17.92
C VAL A 205 -15.68 -30.94 -16.62
N GLU A 206 -16.43 -31.22 -15.57
CA GLU A 206 -15.87 -31.67 -14.29
C GLU A 206 -15.80 -33.21 -14.26
N THR A 207 -14.60 -33.73 -14.10
CA THR A 207 -14.39 -35.18 -13.95
C THR A 207 -14.15 -35.53 -12.47
N PRO A 208 -14.50 -36.75 -12.02
CA PRO A 208 -14.20 -37.18 -10.65
C PRO A 208 -12.70 -37.06 -10.34
N ILE A 209 -12.35 -36.40 -9.26
CA ILE A 209 -10.94 -36.28 -8.81
C ILE A 209 -10.46 -37.57 -8.21
N LEU A 210 -11.34 -38.28 -7.46
CA LEU A 210 -11.05 -39.58 -6.86
C LEU A 210 -11.53 -40.68 -7.82
N GLN A 211 -10.63 -41.60 -8.17
CA GLN A 211 -10.92 -42.77 -8.99
C GLN A 211 -10.72 -44.03 -8.18
N SER A 212 -11.53 -45.05 -8.46
CA SER A 212 -11.44 -46.37 -7.81
C SER A 212 -10.27 -47.19 -8.31
N ILE A 213 -9.66 -46.81 -9.42
CA ILE A 213 -8.50 -47.49 -10.01
C ILE A 213 -7.25 -46.70 -9.62
N ALA A 214 -6.30 -47.40 -8.98
CA ALA A 214 -4.99 -46.83 -8.70
C ALA A 214 -4.27 -46.57 -10.04
N GLY A 215 -4.13 -45.33 -10.43
CA GLY A 215 -3.43 -44.90 -11.63
C GLY A 215 -2.88 -43.51 -11.42
N GLY A 216 -1.65 -43.29 -11.80
CA GLY A 216 -1.01 -41.99 -11.85
C GLY A 216 -0.21 -41.92 -13.15
N ALA A 217 0.25 -40.73 -13.53
CA ALA A 217 1.21 -40.58 -14.58
C ALA A 217 2.48 -41.37 -14.18
N SER A 218 2.72 -42.49 -14.86
CA SER A 218 3.95 -43.29 -14.74
C SER A 218 5.06 -42.68 -15.57
#